data_59d227624acf3d74427f0f3a4d98731b
#
_entry.id   59d227624acf3d74427f0f3a4d98731b
#
_cell.length_a   1.000
_cell.length_b   1.000
_cell.length_c   1.000
_cell.angle_alpha   90.00
_cell.angle_beta   90.00
_cell.angle_gamma   90.00
#
_symmetry.space_group_name_H-M   'P 1'
#
loop_
_entity.id
_entity.type
_entity.pdbx_description
1 polymer ?
#
loop_
_entity_poly.entity_id
_entity_poly.type
_entity_poly.pdbx_seq_one_letter_code
_entity_poly.pdbx_strand_id
1 'polypeptide(L)'
;MTAHRKLIRRTALAATAGVAALVLAACGGGGHDMGSMGSDSSPSASASAKAGKHNDADVSFATDMIQHHRQAVEMADLAADGASSQEVKDLATKIKGAQDPEIKTMSGWLTSWGEEVPADMSGMEGHNMGDMSSMPGMMSSEDMDKLEKASGAEFDKMFLEMMIKHHEGAVEMAETQRADGKYGPAVKLADDVITAQTAEIEQMNKMLGKS
;
A
#
# COMPACT_ATOMS: atom_id res chain seq x y z
N MET A 1 -15.59 -35.41 -45.12
CA MET A 1 -14.25 -35.89 -45.51
C MET A 1 -13.24 -35.27 -44.57
N THR A 2 -12.59 -36.14 -43.86
CA THR A 2 -11.30 -36.08 -43.13
C THR A 2 -11.01 -34.97 -42.12
N ALA A 3 -11.11 -35.37 -40.86
CA ALA A 3 -10.57 -34.75 -39.67
C ALA A 3 -9.03 -34.83 -39.61
N HIS A 4 -8.39 -33.74 -39.19
CA HIS A 4 -7.02 -33.81 -38.67
C HIS A 4 -6.95 -33.32 -37.23
N ARG A 5 -6.96 -34.26 -36.30
CA ARG A 5 -6.53 -34.05 -34.91
C ARG A 5 -5.00 -33.96 -34.87
N LYS A 6 -4.47 -32.81 -34.41
CA LYS A 6 -3.05 -32.71 -34.00
C LYS A 6 -2.94 -32.91 -32.49
N LEU A 7 -2.34 -34.03 -32.11
CA LEU A 7 -1.83 -34.30 -30.76
C LEU A 7 -0.62 -33.41 -30.48
N ILE A 8 -0.65 -32.64 -29.42
CA ILE A 8 0.53 -31.98 -28.86
C ILE A 8 0.98 -32.76 -27.62
N ARG A 9 2.20 -33.29 -27.72
CA ARG A 9 2.87 -34.08 -26.70
C ARG A 9 3.26 -33.17 -25.51
N ARG A 10 2.90 -33.60 -24.31
CA ARG A 10 3.40 -33.05 -23.04
C ARG A 10 4.77 -33.64 -22.76
N THR A 11 5.81 -32.80 -22.69
CA THR A 11 7.11 -33.17 -22.14
C THR A 11 7.18 -32.66 -20.70
N ALA A 12 7.27 -33.60 -19.76
CA ALA A 12 7.55 -33.33 -18.36
C ALA A 12 9.09 -33.17 -18.20
N LEU A 13 9.54 -32.08 -17.61
CA LEU A 13 10.89 -31.95 -17.08
C LEU A 13 10.84 -32.06 -15.56
N ALA A 14 11.50 -33.08 -15.05
CA ALA A 14 11.79 -33.26 -13.64
C ALA A 14 13.05 -32.43 -13.30
N ALA A 15 13.00 -31.60 -12.27
CA ALA A 15 14.16 -30.92 -11.71
C ALA A 15 14.44 -31.46 -10.29
N THR A 16 15.66 -31.95 -10.12
CA THR A 16 16.21 -32.60 -8.95
C THR A 16 16.55 -31.62 -7.83
N ALA A 17 16.20 -32.01 -6.59
CA ALA A 17 16.56 -31.34 -5.36
C ALA A 17 18.05 -31.50 -5.04
N GLY A 18 18.74 -30.39 -4.77
CA GLY A 18 20.07 -30.36 -4.18
C GLY A 18 20.01 -29.93 -2.72
N VAL A 19 20.32 -30.86 -1.81
CA VAL A 19 20.48 -30.59 -0.37
C VAL A 19 21.93 -30.22 -0.12
N ALA A 20 22.21 -29.00 0.37
CA ALA A 20 23.52 -28.61 0.89
C ALA A 20 23.48 -28.59 2.41
N ALA A 21 24.16 -29.54 3.03
CA ALA A 21 24.37 -29.62 4.48
C ALA A 21 25.56 -28.72 4.86
N LEU A 22 25.37 -27.79 5.81
CA LEU A 22 26.41 -27.01 6.44
C LEU A 22 26.77 -27.65 7.80
N VAL A 23 28.03 -28.06 7.92
CA VAL A 23 28.64 -28.65 9.10
C VAL A 23 29.06 -27.57 10.08
N LEU A 24 28.59 -27.63 11.34
CA LEU A 24 29.14 -26.84 12.45
C LEU A 24 30.42 -27.51 12.96
N ALA A 25 31.49 -26.77 12.95
CA ALA A 25 32.72 -27.11 13.67
C ALA A 25 32.73 -26.39 15.04
N ALA A 26 32.69 -27.16 16.12
CA ALA A 26 32.94 -26.71 17.50
C ALA A 26 34.40 -27.04 17.87
N CYS A 27 35.11 -26.08 18.46
CA CYS A 27 36.31 -26.26 19.29
C CYS A 27 36.25 -25.11 20.30
N GLY A 28 36.26 -25.24 21.64
CA GLY A 28 36.92 -26.19 22.49
C GLY A 28 38.08 -25.51 23.25
N GLY A 29 37.93 -25.30 24.59
CA GLY A 29 39.00 -24.92 25.52
C GLY A 29 38.69 -23.66 26.31
N GLY A 30 38.37 -23.62 27.57
CA GLY A 30 38.97 -24.15 28.78
C GLY A 30 39.55 -23.02 29.62
N GLY A 31 39.00 -22.73 30.83
CA GLY A 31 39.64 -21.85 31.82
C GLY A 31 38.65 -21.28 32.84
N HIS A 32 38.77 -21.75 34.07
CA HIS A 32 38.00 -21.33 35.25
C HIS A 32 38.29 -19.89 35.68
N ASP A 33 37.30 -19.14 36.16
CA ASP A 33 37.40 -18.52 37.49
C ASP A 33 36.02 -18.14 38.06
N MET A 34 35.92 -18.26 39.40
CA MET A 34 34.72 -17.97 40.18
C MET A 34 34.68 -16.51 40.58
N GLY A 35 33.50 -15.90 40.55
CA GLY A 35 33.28 -14.69 41.34
C GLY A 35 32.08 -13.82 40.93
N SER A 36 31.16 -13.76 41.85
CA SER A 36 30.25 -12.65 42.13
C SER A 36 28.89 -12.60 41.44
N MET A 37 27.88 -12.71 42.28
CA MET A 37 26.46 -12.45 42.00
C MET A 37 26.26 -11.03 41.53
N GLY A 38 25.63 -10.89 40.37
CA GLY A 38 25.05 -9.65 39.88
C GLY A 38 23.76 -9.99 39.12
N SER A 39 22.66 -9.45 39.61
CA SER A 39 21.35 -9.55 38.95
C SER A 39 21.45 -8.96 37.57
N ASP A 40 21.54 -9.81 36.56
CA ASP A 40 21.48 -9.38 35.17
C ASP A 40 20.04 -9.44 34.64
N SER A 41 19.46 -8.26 34.59
CA SER A 41 18.33 -7.98 33.72
C SER A 41 18.76 -8.32 32.31
N SER A 42 18.17 -9.36 31.72
CA SER A 42 18.27 -9.65 30.29
C SER A 42 17.91 -8.40 29.49
N PRO A 43 18.81 -7.87 28.66
CA PRO A 43 18.37 -6.91 27.66
C PRO A 43 17.55 -7.68 26.63
N SER A 44 16.23 -7.47 26.65
CA SER A 44 15.40 -7.74 25.49
C SER A 44 16.02 -6.95 24.33
N ALA A 45 16.74 -7.65 23.47
CA ALA A 45 17.23 -7.10 22.24
C ALA A 45 15.99 -6.82 21.34
N SER A 46 15.33 -5.71 21.59
CA SER A 46 14.56 -5.01 20.57
C SER A 46 15.52 -4.81 19.41
N ALA A 47 15.32 -5.57 18.35
CA ALA A 47 15.90 -5.28 17.06
C ALA A 47 15.26 -3.98 16.56
N SER A 48 15.71 -2.84 17.09
CA SER A 48 15.59 -1.56 16.42
C SER A 48 16.38 -1.70 15.13
N ALA A 49 15.69 -2.13 14.06
CA ALA A 49 16.16 -1.89 12.70
C ALA A 49 16.53 -0.39 12.71
N LYS A 50 17.80 -0.07 12.44
CA LYS A 50 18.24 1.32 12.34
C LYS A 50 17.33 1.98 11.32
N ALA A 51 16.39 2.80 11.80
CA ALA A 51 15.59 3.67 10.93
C ALA A 51 16.60 4.43 10.08
N GLY A 52 16.55 4.25 8.76
CA GLY A 52 17.39 5.03 7.85
C GLY A 52 17.13 6.51 8.10
N LYS A 53 18.09 7.36 7.73
CA LYS A 53 17.87 8.80 7.88
C LYS A 53 16.66 9.22 7.04
N HIS A 54 15.67 9.78 7.67
CA HIS A 54 14.50 10.41 7.07
C HIS A 54 14.58 11.93 7.27
N ASN A 55 13.70 12.67 6.62
CA ASN A 55 13.52 14.12 6.76
C ASN A 55 12.02 14.45 6.87
N ASP A 56 11.72 15.73 7.03
CA ASP A 56 10.34 16.21 7.19
C ASP A 56 9.45 15.88 5.97
N ALA A 57 10.02 15.82 4.76
CA ALA A 57 9.29 15.42 3.57
C ALA A 57 8.84 13.94 3.64
N ASP A 58 9.70 13.05 4.15
CA ASP A 58 9.34 11.63 4.34
C ASP A 58 8.21 11.47 5.38
N VAL A 59 8.25 12.26 6.47
CA VAL A 59 7.20 12.25 7.51
C VAL A 59 5.89 12.77 6.94
N SER A 60 5.91 13.93 6.27
CA SER A 60 4.72 14.51 5.63
C SER A 60 4.12 13.56 4.62
N PHE A 61 4.94 13.00 3.72
CA PHE A 61 4.48 12.03 2.73
C PHE A 61 3.78 10.83 3.37
N ALA A 62 4.40 10.22 4.39
CA ALA A 62 3.82 9.06 5.05
C ALA A 62 2.51 9.41 5.76
N THR A 63 2.45 10.56 6.44
CA THR A 63 1.26 11.03 7.16
C THR A 63 0.10 11.31 6.21
N ASP A 64 0.36 12.07 5.17
CA ASP A 64 -0.67 12.53 4.24
C ASP A 64 -1.14 11.39 3.33
N MET A 65 -0.22 10.56 2.82
CA MET A 65 -0.55 9.45 1.94
C MET A 65 -1.33 8.34 2.67
N ILE A 66 -1.12 8.15 3.98
CA ILE A 66 -1.97 7.25 4.79
C ILE A 66 -3.43 7.71 4.75
N GLN A 67 -3.69 8.98 4.96
CA GLN A 67 -5.05 9.53 4.96
C GLN A 67 -5.66 9.49 3.57
N HIS A 68 -4.86 9.82 2.57
CA HIS A 68 -5.25 9.76 1.16
C HIS A 68 -5.66 8.33 0.77
N HIS A 69 -4.84 7.33 1.05
CA HIS A 69 -5.13 5.93 0.77
C HIS A 69 -6.36 5.40 1.50
N ARG A 70 -6.58 5.82 2.76
CA ARG A 70 -7.79 5.44 3.50
C ARG A 70 -9.06 5.86 2.79
N GLN A 71 -9.09 7.07 2.23
CA GLN A 71 -10.26 7.52 1.47
C GLN A 71 -10.47 6.67 0.19
N ALA A 72 -9.40 6.30 -0.52
CA ALA A 72 -9.55 5.39 -1.67
C ALA A 72 -10.08 4.01 -1.26
N VAL A 73 -9.63 3.49 -0.12
CA VAL A 73 -10.13 2.22 0.44
C VAL A 73 -11.60 2.34 0.79
N GLU A 74 -12.03 3.45 1.43
CA GLU A 74 -13.43 3.73 1.72
C GLU A 74 -14.29 3.79 0.45
N MET A 75 -13.84 4.53 -0.57
CA MET A 75 -14.51 4.55 -1.87
C MET A 75 -14.60 3.16 -2.50
N ALA A 76 -13.53 2.36 -2.40
CA ALA A 76 -13.48 1.01 -2.93
C ALA A 76 -14.43 0.05 -2.20
N ASP A 77 -14.61 0.21 -0.90
CA ASP A 77 -15.56 -0.59 -0.12
C ASP A 77 -17.02 -0.32 -0.55
N LEU A 78 -17.37 0.91 -0.90
CA LEU A 78 -18.70 1.25 -1.44
C LEU A 78 -19.00 0.53 -2.77
N ALA A 79 -17.98 0.17 -3.55
CA ALA A 79 -18.18 -0.47 -4.85
C ALA A 79 -18.75 -1.90 -4.75
N ALA A 80 -18.62 -2.57 -3.61
CA ALA A 80 -19.15 -3.92 -3.40
C ALA A 80 -20.67 -3.96 -3.64
N ASP A 81 -21.38 -2.98 -3.08
CA ASP A 81 -22.84 -2.88 -3.13
C ASP A 81 -23.32 -1.88 -4.18
N GLY A 82 -22.60 -0.77 -4.39
CA GLY A 82 -23.00 0.31 -5.28
C GLY A 82 -22.79 0.01 -6.76
N ALA A 83 -21.69 -0.66 -7.12
CA ALA A 83 -21.32 -0.87 -8.51
C ALA A 83 -22.20 -1.92 -9.22
N SER A 84 -22.54 -1.63 -10.48
CA SER A 84 -23.20 -2.58 -11.38
C SER A 84 -22.21 -3.35 -12.27
N SER A 85 -21.10 -2.73 -12.63
CA SER A 85 -20.07 -3.32 -13.46
C SER A 85 -19.14 -4.24 -12.66
N GLN A 86 -18.93 -5.46 -13.14
CA GLN A 86 -17.95 -6.36 -12.53
C GLN A 86 -16.54 -5.79 -12.67
N GLU A 87 -16.23 -5.11 -13.76
CA GLU A 87 -14.93 -4.48 -13.97
C GLU A 87 -14.63 -3.39 -12.93
N VAL A 88 -15.66 -2.62 -12.52
CA VAL A 88 -15.52 -1.63 -11.43
C VAL A 88 -15.28 -2.31 -10.09
N LYS A 89 -16.01 -3.38 -9.78
CA LYS A 89 -15.80 -4.18 -8.55
C LYS A 89 -14.41 -4.80 -8.48
N ASP A 90 -13.95 -5.34 -9.60
CA ASP A 90 -12.62 -5.94 -9.69
C ASP A 90 -11.51 -4.88 -9.52
N LEU A 91 -11.68 -3.71 -10.12
CA LEU A 91 -10.77 -2.57 -9.96
C LEU A 91 -10.75 -2.08 -8.51
N ALA A 92 -11.90 -1.88 -7.88
CA ALA A 92 -12.01 -1.47 -6.48
C ALA A 92 -11.29 -2.48 -5.55
N THR A 93 -11.51 -3.77 -5.76
CA THR A 93 -10.82 -4.84 -5.02
C THR A 93 -9.30 -4.78 -5.21
N LYS A 94 -8.84 -4.50 -6.43
CA LYS A 94 -7.41 -4.36 -6.74
C LYS A 94 -6.81 -3.14 -6.04
N ILE A 95 -7.47 -1.99 -6.10
CA ILE A 95 -7.03 -0.75 -5.43
C ILE A 95 -6.88 -0.98 -3.93
N LYS A 96 -7.91 -1.52 -3.27
CA LYS A 96 -7.87 -1.85 -1.85
C LYS A 96 -6.72 -2.80 -1.52
N GLY A 97 -6.57 -3.88 -2.29
CA GLY A 97 -5.52 -4.87 -2.10
C GLY A 97 -4.10 -4.32 -2.26
N ALA A 98 -3.91 -3.24 -3.03
CA ALA A 98 -2.64 -2.54 -3.18
C ALA A 98 -2.41 -1.53 -2.04
N GLN A 99 -3.42 -0.74 -1.70
CA GLN A 99 -3.27 0.40 -0.78
C GLN A 99 -3.26 0.01 0.70
N ASP A 100 -3.96 -1.03 1.13
CA ASP A 100 -3.92 -1.53 2.51
C ASP A 100 -2.50 -1.90 2.99
N PRO A 101 -1.67 -2.64 2.23
CA PRO A 101 -0.28 -2.89 2.59
C PRO A 101 0.59 -1.63 2.61
N GLU A 102 0.31 -0.65 1.75
CA GLU A 102 1.05 0.62 1.69
C GLU A 102 0.78 1.46 2.93
N ILE A 103 -0.48 1.61 3.35
CA ILE A 103 -0.88 2.23 4.62
C ILE A 103 -0.11 1.59 5.79
N LYS A 104 -0.09 0.27 5.86
CA LYS A 104 0.60 -0.47 6.92
C LYS A 104 2.10 -0.22 6.92
N THR A 105 2.70 -0.14 5.75
CA THR A 105 4.13 0.12 5.56
C THR A 105 4.49 1.52 6.05
N MET A 106 3.75 2.55 5.62
CA MET A 106 3.95 3.93 6.04
C MET A 106 3.71 4.14 7.53
N SER A 107 2.67 3.52 8.09
CA SER A 107 2.40 3.51 9.55
C SER A 107 3.56 2.89 10.34
N GLY A 108 4.18 1.84 9.80
CA GLY A 108 5.37 1.24 10.38
C GLY A 108 6.58 2.18 10.36
N TRP A 109 6.75 2.98 9.30
CA TRP A 109 7.81 3.99 9.25
C TRP A 109 7.60 5.08 10.28
N LEU A 110 6.41 5.72 10.33
CA LEU A 110 6.10 6.75 11.33
C LEU A 110 6.37 6.24 12.76
N THR A 111 5.88 5.05 13.08
CA THR A 111 6.14 4.43 14.39
C THR A 111 7.64 4.26 14.67
N SER A 112 8.43 3.83 13.67
CA SER A 112 9.86 3.63 13.82
C SER A 112 10.65 4.94 13.97
N TRP A 113 10.11 6.04 13.45
CA TRP A 113 10.66 7.38 13.54
C TRP A 113 10.26 8.09 14.84
N GLY A 114 9.28 7.56 15.57
CA GLY A 114 8.72 8.17 16.79
C GLY A 114 7.67 9.23 16.49
N GLU A 115 7.15 9.21 15.24
CA GLU A 115 6.09 10.11 14.78
C GLU A 115 4.70 9.51 15.01
N GLU A 116 3.71 10.37 15.09
CA GLU A 116 2.31 9.96 15.28
C GLU A 116 1.75 9.36 13.98
N VAL A 117 1.14 8.18 14.11
CA VAL A 117 0.38 7.58 13.01
C VAL A 117 -1.01 8.21 13.00
N PRO A 118 -1.47 8.81 11.89
CA PRO A 118 -2.81 9.41 11.81
C PRO A 118 -3.88 8.43 12.26
N ALA A 119 -4.83 8.91 13.07
CA ALA A 119 -5.98 8.11 13.49
C ALA A 119 -6.82 7.68 12.29
N ASP A 120 -7.45 6.52 12.38
CA ASP A 120 -8.46 6.11 11.43
C ASP A 120 -9.75 6.88 11.73
N MET A 121 -10.16 7.70 10.75
CA MET A 121 -11.37 8.54 10.86
C MET A 121 -12.56 7.91 10.14
N SER A 122 -12.43 6.72 9.56
CA SER A 122 -13.52 6.01 8.90
C SER A 122 -14.66 5.74 9.90
N GLY A 123 -15.85 6.20 9.58
CA GLY A 123 -17.04 6.06 10.42
C GLY A 123 -17.23 7.11 11.51
N MET A 124 -16.41 8.15 11.61
CA MET A 124 -16.63 9.29 12.49
C MET A 124 -17.44 10.38 11.76
N GLU A 125 -18.76 10.27 11.79
CA GLU A 125 -19.64 11.33 11.30
C GLU A 125 -19.40 12.62 12.11
N GLY A 126 -19.06 13.70 11.44
CA GLY A 126 -19.12 15.07 12.00
C GLY A 126 -17.81 15.65 12.55
N HIS A 127 -16.65 15.03 12.38
CA HIS A 127 -15.38 15.65 12.75
C HIS A 127 -14.83 16.52 11.62
N ASN A 128 -14.31 17.68 12.01
CA ASN A 128 -13.79 18.75 11.16
C ASN A 128 -12.79 18.25 10.11
N MET A 129 -13.26 17.93 8.93
CA MET A 129 -12.45 17.51 7.74
C MET A 129 -11.70 18.71 7.12
N GLY A 130 -11.61 19.85 7.84
CA GLY A 130 -11.12 21.10 7.29
C GLY A 130 -9.67 21.09 6.80
N ASP A 131 -8.85 20.16 7.30
CA ASP A 131 -7.45 20.07 6.92
C ASP A 131 -7.20 19.04 5.79
N MET A 132 -8.01 17.99 5.72
CA MET A 132 -7.87 16.94 4.72
C MET A 132 -8.38 17.34 3.33
N SER A 133 -9.36 18.25 3.24
CA SER A 133 -9.86 18.75 1.95
C SER A 133 -8.85 19.62 1.18
N SER A 134 -7.74 20.00 1.81
CA SER A 134 -6.66 20.75 1.17
C SER A 134 -5.64 19.86 0.44
N MET A 135 -5.64 18.55 0.69
CA MET A 135 -4.72 17.64 -0.01
C MET A 135 -5.14 17.42 -1.47
N PRO A 136 -4.16 17.33 -2.39
CA PRO A 136 -4.46 17.11 -3.81
C PRO A 136 -5.34 15.87 -4.01
N GLY A 137 -6.38 16.00 -4.82
CA GLY A 137 -7.22 14.87 -5.21
C GLY A 137 -8.23 14.35 -4.19
N MET A 138 -8.19 14.81 -2.94
CA MET A 138 -9.14 14.37 -1.92
C MET A 138 -10.58 14.74 -2.29
N MET A 139 -11.50 13.84 -1.96
CA MET A 139 -12.94 14.07 -2.10
C MET A 139 -13.47 14.76 -0.87
N SER A 140 -14.42 15.69 -1.09
CA SER A 140 -15.15 16.30 0.01
C SER A 140 -16.13 15.29 0.65
N SER A 141 -16.56 15.56 1.88
CA SER A 141 -17.62 14.76 2.53
C SER A 141 -18.91 14.74 1.71
N GLU A 142 -19.25 15.86 1.06
CA GLU A 142 -20.40 15.92 0.16
C GLU A 142 -20.27 15.01 -1.06
N ASP A 143 -19.06 14.88 -1.62
CA ASP A 143 -18.81 13.98 -2.76
C ASP A 143 -18.85 12.52 -2.30
N MET A 144 -18.31 12.19 -1.13
CA MET A 144 -18.41 10.86 -0.54
C MET A 144 -19.86 10.48 -0.27
N ASP A 145 -20.65 11.38 0.31
CA ASP A 145 -22.10 11.20 0.52
C ASP A 145 -22.88 10.95 -0.77
N LYS A 146 -22.49 11.61 -1.87
CA LYS A 146 -23.09 11.38 -3.20
C LYS A 146 -22.74 9.99 -3.72
N LEU A 147 -21.49 9.58 -3.57
CA LEU A 147 -21.03 8.27 -4.00
C LEU A 147 -21.74 7.15 -3.22
N GLU A 148 -21.86 7.29 -1.91
CA GLU A 148 -22.56 6.33 -1.04
C GLU A 148 -24.05 6.14 -1.44
N LYS A 149 -24.71 7.22 -1.86
CA LYS A 149 -26.13 7.20 -2.28
C LYS A 149 -26.33 6.74 -3.72
N ALA A 150 -25.27 6.75 -4.52
CA ALA A 150 -25.34 6.33 -5.93
C ALA A 150 -25.42 4.80 -6.03
N SER A 151 -25.95 4.31 -7.15
CA SER A 151 -26.00 2.87 -7.45
C SER A 151 -26.02 2.61 -8.94
N GLY A 152 -25.66 1.39 -9.34
CA GLY A 152 -25.73 0.98 -10.73
C GLY A 152 -24.72 1.73 -11.60
N ALA A 153 -25.11 2.04 -12.82
CA ALA A 153 -24.24 2.73 -13.80
C ALA A 153 -23.87 4.17 -13.37
N GLU A 154 -24.68 4.80 -12.52
CA GLU A 154 -24.38 6.12 -11.96
C GLU A 154 -23.22 6.00 -10.97
N PHE A 155 -23.27 5.01 -10.08
CA PHE A 155 -22.15 4.69 -9.19
C PHE A 155 -20.88 4.40 -9.98
N ASP A 156 -20.96 3.51 -10.97
CA ASP A 156 -19.80 3.10 -11.77
C ASP A 156 -19.08 4.33 -12.37
N LYS A 157 -19.86 5.23 -12.98
CA LYS A 157 -19.31 6.45 -13.57
C LYS A 157 -18.71 7.37 -12.52
N MET A 158 -19.44 7.63 -11.43
CA MET A 158 -19.00 8.54 -10.36
C MET A 158 -17.73 8.02 -9.69
N PHE A 159 -17.69 6.73 -9.34
CA PHE A 159 -16.52 6.08 -8.77
C PHE A 159 -15.28 6.25 -9.66
N LEU A 160 -15.40 5.98 -10.95
CA LEU A 160 -14.28 6.11 -11.88
C LEU A 160 -13.79 7.56 -12.00
N GLU A 161 -14.70 8.54 -12.11
CA GLU A 161 -14.33 9.95 -12.22
C GLU A 161 -13.68 10.49 -10.94
N MET A 162 -14.21 10.12 -9.79
CA MET A 162 -13.64 10.50 -8.49
C MET A 162 -12.30 9.83 -8.23
N MET A 163 -12.18 8.54 -8.53
CA MET A 163 -10.96 7.77 -8.30
C MET A 163 -9.82 8.23 -9.23
N ILE A 164 -10.12 8.65 -10.48
CA ILE A 164 -9.13 9.29 -11.36
C ILE A 164 -8.57 10.54 -10.69
N LYS A 165 -9.42 11.47 -10.26
CA LYS A 165 -8.99 12.70 -9.59
C LYS A 165 -8.18 12.41 -8.33
N HIS A 166 -8.61 11.42 -7.56
CA HIS A 166 -7.93 10.99 -6.34
C HIS A 166 -6.52 10.45 -6.66
N HIS A 167 -6.39 9.59 -7.65
CA HIS A 167 -5.11 9.05 -8.09
C HIS A 167 -4.17 10.11 -8.66
N GLU A 168 -4.69 11.11 -9.38
CA GLU A 168 -3.91 12.25 -9.85
C GLU A 168 -3.28 13.00 -8.66
N GLY A 169 -4.03 13.20 -7.57
CA GLY A 169 -3.51 13.80 -6.35
C GLY A 169 -2.43 12.97 -5.66
N ALA A 170 -2.60 11.65 -5.59
CA ALA A 170 -1.57 10.76 -5.05
C ALA A 170 -0.27 10.80 -5.87
N VAL A 171 -0.38 10.86 -7.20
CA VAL A 171 0.79 10.99 -8.09
C VAL A 171 1.53 12.30 -7.81
N GLU A 172 0.82 13.43 -7.65
CA GLU A 172 1.42 14.73 -7.30
C GLU A 172 2.19 14.67 -5.97
N MET A 173 1.57 14.07 -4.93
CA MET A 173 2.20 13.88 -3.63
C MET A 173 3.45 12.98 -3.72
N ALA A 174 3.37 11.90 -4.50
CA ALA A 174 4.47 10.98 -4.71
C ALA A 174 5.62 11.60 -5.53
N GLU A 175 5.34 12.46 -6.50
CA GLU A 175 6.35 13.22 -7.23
C GLU A 175 7.11 14.17 -6.30
N THR A 176 6.43 14.83 -5.38
CA THR A 176 7.04 15.66 -4.33
C THR A 176 7.96 14.83 -3.44
N GLN A 177 7.49 13.66 -2.97
CA GLN A 177 8.31 12.75 -2.16
C GLN A 177 9.54 12.25 -2.91
N ARG A 178 9.40 11.93 -4.19
CA ARG A 178 10.52 11.50 -5.03
C ARG A 178 11.60 12.57 -5.16
N ALA A 179 11.18 13.85 -5.20
CA ALA A 179 12.11 14.98 -5.33
C ALA A 179 12.77 15.37 -4.00
N ASP A 180 12.03 15.38 -2.91
CA ASP A 180 12.44 16.00 -1.64
C ASP A 180 12.75 14.98 -0.53
N GLY A 181 12.30 13.74 -0.66
CA GLY A 181 12.50 12.68 0.33
C GLY A 181 13.95 12.19 0.44
N LYS A 182 14.30 11.68 1.60
CA LYS A 182 15.64 11.11 1.90
C LYS A 182 15.61 9.65 2.31
N TYR A 183 14.47 9.15 2.76
CA TYR A 183 14.34 7.77 3.17
C TYR A 183 14.13 6.88 1.92
N GLY A 184 15.15 6.14 1.53
CA GLY A 184 15.14 5.34 0.31
C GLY A 184 13.89 4.47 0.11
N PRO A 185 13.40 3.74 1.14
CA PRO A 185 12.14 3.00 1.02
C PRO A 185 10.91 3.87 0.72
N ALA A 186 10.83 5.09 1.26
CA ALA A 186 9.71 5.99 0.98
C ALA A 186 9.80 6.59 -0.43
N VAL A 187 11.00 6.95 -0.88
CA VAL A 187 11.24 7.38 -2.27
C VAL A 187 10.87 6.25 -3.25
N LYS A 188 11.26 4.99 -2.92
CA LYS A 188 10.87 3.86 -3.75
C LYS A 188 9.36 3.63 -3.78
N LEU A 189 8.68 3.74 -2.65
CA LEU A 189 7.21 3.62 -2.60
C LEU A 189 6.55 4.71 -3.46
N ALA A 190 7.08 5.94 -3.43
CA ALA A 190 6.60 7.02 -4.28
C ALA A 190 6.72 6.68 -5.78
N ASP A 191 7.84 6.11 -6.22
CA ASP A 191 8.00 5.63 -7.60
C ASP A 191 7.01 4.50 -7.96
N ASP A 192 6.78 3.58 -7.03
CA ASP A 192 5.82 2.48 -7.20
C ASP A 192 4.38 3.03 -7.30
N VAL A 193 3.99 3.99 -6.44
CA VAL A 193 2.68 4.69 -6.47
C VAL A 193 2.48 5.42 -7.80
N ILE A 194 3.46 6.21 -8.25
CA ILE A 194 3.39 6.92 -9.54
C ILE A 194 3.11 5.92 -10.67
N THR A 195 3.87 4.83 -10.72
CA THR A 195 3.75 3.83 -11.78
C THR A 195 2.40 3.12 -11.75
N ALA A 196 1.98 2.64 -10.57
CA ALA A 196 0.75 1.88 -10.43
C ALA A 196 -0.48 2.75 -10.66
N GLN A 197 -0.55 3.94 -10.04
CA GLN A 197 -1.73 4.77 -10.12
C GLN A 197 -1.88 5.47 -11.48
N THR A 198 -0.78 5.78 -12.17
CA THR A 198 -0.86 6.23 -13.59
C THR A 198 -1.48 5.17 -14.48
N ALA A 199 -1.08 3.90 -14.32
CA ALA A 199 -1.69 2.81 -15.09
C ALA A 199 -3.17 2.60 -14.74
N GLU A 200 -3.56 2.79 -13.49
CA GLU A 200 -4.97 2.71 -13.06
C GLU A 200 -5.80 3.89 -13.60
N ILE A 201 -5.26 5.10 -13.65
CA ILE A 201 -5.89 6.26 -14.32
C ILE A 201 -6.17 5.94 -15.79
N GLU A 202 -5.18 5.37 -16.50
CA GLU A 202 -5.39 4.96 -17.91
C GLU A 202 -6.47 3.88 -18.04
N GLN A 203 -6.51 2.90 -17.14
CA GLN A 203 -7.54 1.88 -17.10
C GLN A 203 -8.93 2.50 -16.89
N MET A 204 -9.08 3.37 -15.89
CA MET A 204 -10.34 4.04 -15.59
C MET A 204 -10.83 4.94 -16.73
N ASN A 205 -9.93 5.66 -17.40
CA ASN A 205 -10.26 6.45 -18.58
C ASN A 205 -10.80 5.57 -19.72
N LYS A 206 -10.20 4.40 -19.96
CA LYS A 206 -10.71 3.43 -20.95
C LYS A 206 -12.11 2.92 -20.58
N MET A 207 -12.35 2.62 -19.30
CA MET A 207 -13.66 2.19 -18.80
C MET A 207 -14.73 3.29 -18.99
N LEU A 208 -14.34 4.56 -18.90
CA LEU A 208 -15.20 5.73 -19.18
C LEU A 208 -15.36 6.03 -20.68
N GLY A 209 -14.70 5.27 -21.58
CA GLY A 209 -14.70 5.54 -23.02
C GLY A 209 -13.90 6.79 -23.40
N LYS A 210 -13.03 7.27 -22.54
CA LYS A 210 -12.08 8.36 -22.80
C LYS A 210 -10.76 7.73 -23.29
N SER A 211 -10.43 7.91 -24.54
CA SER A 211 -9.19 7.42 -25.18
C SER A 211 -8.26 8.57 -25.55
#